data_d47099070293ae9edfc9ad9a88129e31
#
_entry.id   d47099070293ae9edfc9ad9a88129e31
#
_cell.length_a   1.000
_cell.length_b   1.000
_cell.length_c   1.000
_cell.angle_alpha   90.00
_cell.angle_beta   90.00
_cell.angle_gamma   90.00
#
_symmetry.space_group_name_H-M   'P 1'
#
loop_
_entity.id
_entity.type
_entity.pdbx_description
1 polymer ?
#
loop_
_entity_poly.entity_id
_entity_poly.type
_entity_poly.pdbx_seq_one_letter_code
_entity_poly.pdbx_strand_id
1 'polypeptide(L)'
;MEFSHLFFADDTIIFCEAKKEYLTSLSWILAWFEAASGLRINLVKSELIPIGEVEEIEEMAVELGCKVGALPSVYLGLPLGAHHKAISMWDGVEERMRRRLALWKRQYISKGGRITLIKSTLASIPILSIVPFPNAQVSSEKA
;
A
#
# COMPACT_ATOMS: atom_id res chain seq x y z
N MET A 1 -10.71 18.22 9.47
CA MET A 1 -9.52 17.49 9.04
C MET A 1 -9.80 16.01 9.22
N GLU A 2 -9.78 15.23 8.16
CA GLU A 2 -10.05 13.79 8.21
C GLU A 2 -8.84 13.04 7.65
N PHE A 3 -8.27 12.16 8.45
CA PHE A 3 -7.24 11.23 8.04
C PHE A 3 -7.79 9.82 8.06
N SER A 4 -7.65 9.09 6.97
CA SER A 4 -7.86 7.66 6.94
C SER A 4 -6.52 6.95 6.93
N HIS A 5 -6.42 5.80 7.56
CA HIS A 5 -5.16 5.08 7.65
C HIS A 5 -5.38 3.56 7.59
N LEU A 6 -4.35 2.87 7.13
CA LEU A 6 -4.27 1.41 7.12
C LEU A 6 -2.94 1.01 7.76
N PHE A 7 -3.02 0.14 8.76
CA PHE A 7 -1.86 -0.42 9.45
C PHE A 7 -1.66 -1.88 9.07
N PHE A 8 -0.41 -2.24 8.81
CA PHE A 8 0.00 -3.63 8.70
C PHE A 8 1.41 -3.79 9.27
N ALA A 9 1.50 -4.40 10.45
CA ALA A 9 2.74 -4.51 11.21
C ALA A 9 3.42 -3.13 11.36
N ASP A 10 4.61 -2.97 10.79
CA ASP A 10 5.38 -1.73 10.87
C ASP A 10 5.06 -0.74 9.74
N ASP A 11 4.26 -1.17 8.76
CA ASP A 11 3.91 -0.34 7.62
C ASP A 11 2.56 0.36 7.81
N THR A 12 2.48 1.61 7.37
CA THR A 12 1.28 2.43 7.49
C THR A 12 1.03 3.17 6.17
N ILE A 13 -0.22 3.13 5.70
CA ILE A 13 -0.68 4.03 4.64
C ILE A 13 -1.61 5.06 5.27
N ILE A 14 -1.38 6.33 4.98
CA ILE A 14 -2.20 7.45 5.43
C ILE A 14 -2.80 8.13 4.19
N PHE A 15 -4.09 8.38 4.23
CA PHE A 15 -4.81 9.10 3.19
C PHE A 15 -5.26 10.45 3.75
N CYS A 16 -4.97 11.51 3.03
CA CYS A 16 -5.43 12.86 3.35
C CYS A 16 -5.65 13.68 2.08
N GLU A 17 -6.34 14.80 2.21
CA GLU A 17 -6.40 15.77 1.11
C GLU A 17 -5.03 16.42 0.90
N ALA A 18 -4.71 16.74 -0.37
CA ALA A 18 -3.47 17.39 -0.76
C ALA A 18 -3.51 18.89 -0.40
N LYS A 19 -3.44 19.18 0.89
CA LYS A 19 -3.38 20.53 1.45
C LYS A 19 -2.16 20.65 2.36
N LYS A 20 -1.38 21.72 2.18
CA LYS A 20 -0.16 21.96 2.96
C LYS A 20 -0.43 21.95 4.48
N GLU A 21 -1.54 22.52 4.91
CA GLU A 21 -1.94 22.54 6.32
C GLU A 21 -2.14 21.14 6.92
N TYR A 22 -2.62 20.19 6.10
CA TYR A 22 -2.82 18.81 6.55
C TYR A 22 -1.49 18.07 6.66
N LEU A 23 -0.57 18.33 5.74
CA LEU A 23 0.75 17.73 5.79
C LEU A 23 1.59 18.28 6.95
N THR A 24 1.50 19.57 7.24
CA THR A 24 2.09 20.16 8.43
C THR A 24 1.53 19.52 9.69
N SER A 25 0.21 19.34 9.76
CA SER A 25 -0.43 18.66 10.90
C SER A 25 0.01 17.22 11.02
N LEU A 26 0.15 16.51 9.88
CA LEU A 26 0.64 15.14 9.84
C LEU A 26 2.08 15.05 10.34
N SER A 27 2.97 15.96 9.92
CA SER A 27 4.35 15.98 10.38
C SER A 27 4.45 16.15 11.90
N TRP A 28 3.60 16.99 12.49
CA TRP A 28 3.51 17.13 13.94
C TRP A 28 3.01 15.86 14.63
N ILE A 29 1.99 15.19 14.07
CA ILE A 29 1.48 13.93 14.61
C ILE A 29 2.57 12.85 14.57
N LEU A 30 3.31 12.75 13.47
CA LEU A 30 4.41 11.81 13.33
C LEU A 30 5.55 12.09 14.32
N ALA A 31 5.94 13.36 14.49
CA ALA A 31 6.93 13.75 15.50
C ALA A 31 6.47 13.44 16.93
N TRP A 32 5.21 13.64 17.23
CA TRP A 32 4.61 13.28 18.52
C TRP A 32 4.61 11.77 18.74
N PHE A 33 4.29 11.01 17.70
CA PHE A 33 4.36 9.55 17.76
C PHE A 33 5.77 9.05 18.06
N GLU A 34 6.79 9.60 17.41
CA GLU A 34 8.18 9.26 17.69
C GLU A 34 8.57 9.59 19.14
N ALA A 35 8.19 10.78 19.61
CA ALA A 35 8.50 11.22 20.97
C ALA A 35 7.80 10.36 22.04
N ALA A 36 6.56 9.95 21.79
CA ALA A 36 5.76 9.19 22.75
C ALA A 36 6.11 7.69 22.74
N SER A 37 6.38 7.11 21.57
CA SER A 37 6.64 5.68 21.42
C SER A 37 8.11 5.28 21.53
N GLY A 38 9.03 6.22 21.29
CA GLY A 38 10.46 5.95 21.14
C GLY A 38 10.83 5.25 19.83
N LEU A 39 9.85 5.00 18.96
CA LEU A 39 10.05 4.45 17.62
C LEU A 39 10.45 5.58 16.66
N ARG A 40 11.13 5.23 15.58
CA ARG A 40 11.48 6.18 14.52
C ARG A 40 10.83 5.82 13.20
N ILE A 41 10.31 6.83 12.52
CA ILE A 41 9.74 6.68 11.20
C ILE A 41 10.87 6.67 10.17
N ASN A 42 10.84 5.70 9.26
CA ASN A 42 11.84 5.59 8.22
C ASN A 42 11.46 6.45 7.01
N LEU A 43 11.79 7.73 7.07
CA LEU A 43 11.47 8.69 6.00
C LEU A 43 12.16 8.36 4.67
N VAL A 44 13.28 7.64 4.69
CA VAL A 44 13.99 7.19 3.47
C VAL A 44 13.15 6.19 2.67
N LYS A 45 12.34 5.38 3.37
CA LYS A 45 11.41 4.42 2.76
C LYS A 45 9.99 4.98 2.59
N SER A 46 9.70 6.12 3.20
CA SER A 46 8.40 6.76 3.10
C SER A 46 8.28 7.53 1.79
N GLU A 47 7.10 7.46 1.20
CA GLU A 47 6.78 8.10 -0.07
C GLU A 47 5.46 8.86 0.03
N LEU A 48 5.44 10.05 -0.54
CA LEU A 48 4.22 10.84 -0.76
C LEU A 48 3.72 10.56 -2.17
N ILE A 49 2.57 9.92 -2.29
CA ILE A 49 2.01 9.51 -3.58
C ILE A 49 0.82 10.39 -3.93
N PRO A 50 0.92 11.26 -4.95
CA PRO A 50 -0.22 12.07 -5.37
C PRO A 50 -1.28 11.21 -6.07
N ILE A 51 -2.55 11.50 -5.80
CA ILE A 51 -3.70 10.91 -6.49
C ILE A 51 -4.40 12.03 -7.26
N GLY A 52 -4.31 11.99 -8.58
CA GLY A 52 -4.74 13.07 -9.46
C GLY A 52 -3.68 14.17 -9.63
N GLU A 53 -4.11 15.33 -10.08
CA GLU A 53 -3.24 16.49 -10.23
C GLU A 53 -3.10 17.21 -8.89
N VAL A 54 -1.88 17.26 -8.39
CA VAL A 54 -1.53 17.94 -7.15
C VAL A 54 -0.43 18.94 -7.45
N GLU A 55 -0.73 20.21 -7.22
CA GLU A 55 0.26 21.28 -7.32
C GLU A 55 1.23 21.20 -6.13
N GLU A 56 2.47 21.62 -6.34
CA GLU A 56 3.50 21.76 -5.29
C GLU A 56 3.83 20.46 -4.52
N ILE A 57 3.66 19.28 -5.15
CA ILE A 57 3.90 17.99 -4.50
C ILE A 57 5.34 17.83 -4.01
N GLU A 58 6.32 18.38 -4.73
CA GLU A 58 7.72 18.35 -4.35
C GLU A 58 7.98 19.15 -3.06
N GLU A 59 7.33 20.32 -2.91
CA GLU A 59 7.45 21.12 -1.68
C GLU A 59 6.83 20.39 -0.49
N MET A 60 5.69 19.76 -0.72
CA MET A 60 5.00 18.95 0.29
C MET A 60 5.86 17.75 0.72
N ALA A 61 6.53 17.09 -0.20
CA ALA A 61 7.43 15.98 0.10
C ALA A 61 8.65 16.43 0.90
N VAL A 62 9.22 17.59 0.58
CA VAL A 62 10.32 18.20 1.33
C VAL A 62 9.89 18.53 2.75
N GLU A 63 8.68 19.07 2.96
CA GLU A 63 8.15 19.39 4.28
C GLU A 63 7.99 18.15 5.17
N LEU A 64 7.55 17.02 4.59
CA LEU A 64 7.48 15.73 5.29
C LEU A 64 8.84 15.04 5.42
N GLY A 65 9.84 15.42 4.64
CA GLY A 65 11.15 14.78 4.59
C GLY A 65 11.15 13.42 3.89
N CYS A 66 10.22 13.19 2.97
CA CYS A 66 10.08 11.94 2.23
C CYS A 66 10.24 12.14 0.72
N LYS A 67 10.15 11.06 -0.05
CA LYS A 67 10.22 11.08 -1.52
C LYS A 67 8.84 11.25 -2.14
N VAL A 68 8.80 11.82 -3.33
CA VAL A 68 7.61 11.74 -4.18
C VAL A 68 7.58 10.38 -4.86
N GLY A 69 6.53 9.62 -4.63
CA GLY A 69 6.24 8.37 -5.30
C GLY A 69 5.20 8.54 -6.39
N ALA A 70 4.97 7.49 -7.17
CA ALA A 70 3.96 7.45 -8.21
C ALA A 70 3.20 6.14 -8.20
N LEU A 71 1.94 6.16 -8.66
CA LEU A 71 1.17 4.97 -8.92
C LEU A 71 1.41 4.49 -10.37
N PRO A 72 1.43 3.17 -10.62
CA PRO A 72 1.30 2.09 -9.65
C PRO A 72 2.58 1.84 -8.85
N SER A 73 2.46 1.58 -7.56
CA SER A 73 3.54 1.22 -6.65
C SER A 73 3.34 -0.19 -6.09
N VAL A 74 4.28 -0.69 -5.31
CA VAL A 74 4.17 -2.00 -4.66
C VAL A 74 4.13 -1.82 -3.15
N TYR A 75 3.04 -2.24 -2.53
CA TYR A 75 2.85 -2.21 -1.09
C TYR A 75 2.59 -3.61 -0.55
N LEU A 76 3.37 -4.05 0.44
CA LEU A 76 3.33 -5.42 0.98
C LEU A 76 3.45 -6.52 -0.10
N GLY A 77 4.11 -6.19 -1.21
CA GLY A 77 4.27 -7.05 -2.36
C GLY A 77 3.04 -7.20 -3.24
N LEU A 78 2.07 -6.31 -3.07
CA LEU A 78 0.88 -6.20 -3.91
C LEU A 78 0.92 -4.90 -4.72
N PRO A 79 0.41 -4.91 -5.94
CA PRO A 79 0.31 -3.70 -6.75
C PRO A 79 -0.71 -2.74 -6.15
N LEU A 80 -0.27 -1.54 -5.78
CA LEU A 80 -1.10 -0.45 -5.28
C LEU A 80 -1.42 0.51 -6.44
N GLY A 81 -2.69 0.86 -6.61
CA GLY A 81 -3.13 1.78 -7.65
C GLY A 81 -3.05 1.23 -9.08
N ALA A 82 -2.79 -0.07 -9.24
CA ALA A 82 -2.82 -0.72 -10.55
C ALA A 82 -4.24 -0.96 -11.02
N HIS A 83 -4.46 -0.82 -12.33
CA HIS A 83 -5.73 -1.22 -12.91
C HIS A 83 -5.91 -2.73 -12.75
N HIS A 84 -7.06 -3.18 -12.25
CA HIS A 84 -7.34 -4.59 -11.94
C HIS A 84 -7.16 -5.55 -13.14
N LYS A 85 -7.20 -5.03 -14.37
CA LYS A 85 -6.98 -5.79 -15.62
C LYS A 85 -5.50 -5.81 -16.08
N ALA A 86 -4.60 -5.13 -15.39
CA ALA A 86 -3.18 -5.12 -15.75
C ALA A 86 -2.50 -6.41 -15.28
N ILE A 87 -2.54 -7.45 -16.11
CA ILE A 87 -2.06 -8.80 -15.78
C ILE A 87 -0.62 -8.79 -15.31
N SER A 88 0.25 -8.03 -15.96
CA SER A 88 1.68 -7.93 -15.63
C SER A 88 1.97 -7.46 -14.20
N MET A 89 1.07 -6.69 -13.62
CA MET A 89 1.22 -6.22 -12.24
C MET A 89 0.98 -7.34 -11.21
N TRP A 90 0.28 -8.39 -11.62
CA TRP A 90 -0.04 -9.54 -10.76
C TRP A 90 0.98 -10.67 -10.86
N ASP A 91 1.92 -10.62 -11.81
CA ASP A 91 2.93 -11.66 -12.02
C ASP A 91 3.76 -11.91 -10.76
N GLY A 92 4.13 -10.86 -10.03
CA GLY A 92 4.85 -10.98 -8.77
C GLY A 92 4.04 -11.67 -7.66
N VAL A 93 2.73 -11.48 -7.64
CA VAL A 93 1.82 -12.14 -6.69
C VAL A 93 1.65 -13.60 -7.07
N GLU A 94 1.45 -13.90 -8.36
CA GLU A 94 1.34 -15.26 -8.89
C GLU A 94 2.61 -16.06 -8.57
N GLU A 95 3.77 -15.50 -8.86
CA GLU A 95 5.05 -16.17 -8.60
C GLU A 95 5.25 -16.46 -7.11
N ARG A 96 4.86 -15.54 -6.21
CA ARG A 96 4.93 -15.77 -4.77
C ARG A 96 3.99 -16.88 -4.32
N MET A 97 2.77 -16.91 -4.85
CA MET A 97 1.83 -18.01 -4.60
C MET A 97 2.38 -19.33 -5.11
N ARG A 98 2.92 -19.34 -6.34
CA ARG A 98 3.50 -20.52 -6.97
C ARG A 98 4.66 -21.08 -6.15
N ARG A 99 5.55 -20.24 -5.64
CA ARG A 99 6.65 -20.65 -4.75
C ARG A 99 6.14 -21.26 -3.44
N ARG A 100 5.16 -20.64 -2.80
CA ARG A 100 4.56 -21.20 -1.59
C ARG A 100 3.90 -22.54 -1.84
N LEU A 101 3.18 -22.70 -2.93
CA LEU A 101 2.53 -23.95 -3.30
C LEU A 101 3.54 -25.02 -3.77
N ALA A 102 4.66 -24.64 -4.38
CA ALA A 102 5.69 -25.57 -4.84
C ALA A 102 6.42 -26.26 -3.70
N LEU A 103 6.67 -25.57 -2.60
CA LEU A 103 7.29 -26.14 -1.39
C LEU A 103 6.45 -27.30 -0.83
N TRP A 104 5.18 -27.38 -1.14
CA TRP A 104 4.20 -28.30 -0.58
C TRP A 104 3.86 -29.47 -1.53
N LYS A 105 4.28 -29.39 -2.80
CA LYS A 105 4.21 -30.53 -3.71
C LYS A 105 5.02 -31.75 -3.24
N ARG A 106 5.99 -31.53 -2.37
CA ARG A 106 6.88 -32.58 -1.83
C ARG A 106 6.31 -33.32 -0.61
N GLN A 107 5.19 -32.87 -0.05
CA GLN A 107 4.58 -33.53 1.10
C GLN A 107 3.36 -34.34 0.63
N TYR A 108 3.23 -35.56 1.14
CA TYR A 108 2.05 -36.40 0.96
C TYR A 108 0.88 -35.81 1.76
N ILE A 109 0.17 -34.84 1.19
CA ILE A 109 -0.92 -34.16 1.84
C ILE A 109 -2.24 -34.72 1.33
N SER A 110 -3.15 -35.06 2.23
CA SER A 110 -4.49 -35.52 1.91
C SER A 110 -5.28 -34.47 1.12
N LYS A 111 -6.34 -34.89 0.44
CA LYS A 111 -7.19 -33.97 -0.34
C LYS A 111 -7.76 -32.82 0.52
N GLY A 112 -8.18 -33.12 1.77
CA GLY A 112 -8.62 -32.11 2.73
C GLY A 112 -7.50 -31.16 3.14
N GLY A 113 -6.31 -31.67 3.40
CA GLY A 113 -5.12 -30.86 3.69
C GLY A 113 -4.78 -29.88 2.57
N ARG A 114 -4.89 -30.30 1.31
CA ARG A 114 -4.65 -29.42 0.14
C ARG A 114 -5.66 -28.27 0.09
N ILE A 115 -6.94 -28.54 0.36
CA ILE A 115 -7.99 -27.50 0.38
C ILE A 115 -7.73 -26.50 1.50
N THR A 116 -7.44 -26.97 2.70
CA THR A 116 -7.11 -26.11 3.85
C THR A 116 -5.91 -25.21 3.55
N LEU A 117 -4.95 -25.77 2.87
CA LEU A 117 -3.75 -25.13 2.46
C LEU A 117 -4.00 -23.98 1.48
N ILE A 118 -4.72 -24.25 0.41
CA ILE A 118 -5.10 -23.23 -0.58
C ILE A 118 -5.88 -22.11 0.12
N LYS A 119 -6.83 -22.44 0.99
CA LYS A 119 -7.59 -21.44 1.75
C LYS A 119 -6.69 -20.58 2.63
N SER A 120 -5.73 -21.16 3.36
CA SER A 120 -4.82 -20.39 4.22
C SER A 120 -3.87 -19.52 3.41
N THR A 121 -3.41 -20.01 2.26
CA THR A 121 -2.54 -19.22 1.37
C THR A 121 -3.30 -18.03 0.78
N LEU A 122 -4.54 -18.24 0.33
CA LEU A 122 -5.39 -17.16 -0.17
C LEU A 122 -5.75 -16.15 0.93
N ALA A 123 -6.06 -16.65 2.14
CA ALA A 123 -6.37 -15.78 3.28
C ALA A 123 -5.16 -14.98 3.78
N SER A 124 -3.94 -15.42 3.48
CA SER A 124 -2.71 -14.70 3.84
C SER A 124 -2.33 -13.59 2.85
N ILE A 125 -3.09 -13.46 1.74
CA ILE A 125 -2.89 -12.34 0.82
C ILE A 125 -3.67 -11.15 1.35
N PRO A 126 -3.01 -10.04 1.70
CA PRO A 126 -3.73 -8.83 2.15
C PRO A 126 -4.71 -8.38 1.05
N ILE A 127 -5.96 -8.15 1.42
CA ILE A 127 -7.04 -7.75 0.49
C ILE A 127 -6.90 -6.26 0.07
N LEU A 128 -5.79 -5.63 0.40
CA LEU A 128 -5.50 -4.22 0.15
C LEU A 128 -5.58 -3.80 -1.33
N SER A 129 -5.43 -4.73 -2.26
CA SER A 129 -5.54 -4.44 -3.69
C SER A 129 -6.97 -4.19 -4.18
N ILE A 130 -7.97 -4.41 -3.32
CA ILE A 130 -9.39 -4.32 -3.68
C ILE A 130 -10.05 -3.06 -3.08
N VAL A 131 -9.34 -2.31 -2.25
CA VAL A 131 -9.90 -1.06 -1.70
C VAL A 131 -9.89 -0.01 -2.81
N PRO A 132 -11.05 0.34 -3.40
CA PRO A 132 -11.11 1.51 -4.25
C PRO A 132 -10.73 2.70 -3.37
N PHE A 133 -9.75 3.50 -3.81
CA PHE A 133 -9.45 4.74 -3.13
C PHE A 133 -10.74 5.57 -3.04
N PRO A 134 -11.23 5.90 -1.85
CA PRO A 134 -12.38 6.77 -1.73
C PRO A 134 -11.97 8.12 -2.33
N ASN A 135 -12.60 8.52 -3.42
CA ASN A 135 -12.40 9.74 -4.21
C ASN A 135 -11.34 9.75 -5.33
N ALA A 136 -10.82 8.63 -5.78
CA ALA A 136 -10.30 8.58 -7.14
C ALA A 136 -11.49 8.62 -8.11
N GLN A 137 -12.09 9.77 -8.33
CA GLN A 137 -12.88 10.01 -9.52
C GLN A 137 -11.92 9.94 -10.70
N VAL A 138 -11.81 8.76 -11.29
CA VAL A 138 -11.31 8.62 -12.64
C VAL A 138 -12.38 9.24 -13.53
N SER A 139 -12.26 10.53 -13.78
CA SER A 139 -12.95 11.15 -14.89
C SER A 139 -12.31 10.61 -16.16
N SER A 140 -12.83 9.48 -16.66
CA SER A 140 -12.62 9.08 -18.03
C SER A 140 -13.47 10.00 -18.90
N GLU A 141 -13.01 11.20 -19.16
CA GLU A 141 -13.54 12.03 -20.19
C GLU A 141 -13.02 11.47 -21.52
N LYS A 142 -13.93 10.79 -22.22
CA LYS A 142 -13.74 10.44 -23.61
C LYS A 142 -13.89 11.73 -24.42
N ALA A 143 -12.86 12.17 -25.04
CA ALA A 143 -12.94 12.90 -26.29
C ALA A 143 -12.78 11.93 -27.45
#